data_36df3e9edbdc264d93aa6fbb0909da50
#
_entry.id   36df3e9edbdc264d93aa6fbb0909da50
#
_cell.length_a   1.000
_cell.length_b   1.000
_cell.length_c   1.000
_cell.angle_alpha   90.00
_cell.angle_beta   90.00
_cell.angle_gamma   90.00
#
_symmetry.space_group_name_H-M   'P 1'
#
loop_
_entity.id
_entity.type
_entity.pdbx_description
1 polymer ?
#
loop_
_entity_poly.entity_id
_entity_poly.type
_entity_poly.pdbx_seq_one_letter_code
_entity_poly.pdbx_strand_id
1 'polypeptide(L)'
;MTSRATRRFWKLYHELPENIQRLAVKNYRLWRHTPHHPSLDFKKLAGQGERFSIRVGDHYRALGQKINDGYEWVWIGSHEDYNKLLG
;
A
#
# COMPACT_ATOMS: atom_id res chain seq x y z
N MET A 1 -6.16 3.80 -16.06
CA MET A 1 -5.09 3.28 -15.16
C MET A 1 -5.50 1.95 -14.58
N THR A 2 -4.67 0.93 -14.75
CA THR A 2 -4.89 -0.39 -14.17
C THR A 2 -4.39 -0.41 -12.74
N SER A 3 -5.12 -1.07 -11.86
CA SER A 3 -4.70 -1.31 -10.49
C SER A 3 -5.02 -2.74 -10.13
N ARG A 4 -4.02 -3.48 -9.64
CA ARG A 4 -4.19 -4.88 -9.27
C ARG A 4 -3.33 -5.20 -8.05
N ALA A 5 -3.55 -6.37 -7.48
CA ALA A 5 -2.82 -6.81 -6.30
C ALA A 5 -2.39 -8.27 -6.47
N THR A 6 -1.23 -8.60 -5.93
CA THR A 6 -0.69 -9.95 -6.00
C THR A 6 -1.41 -10.88 -5.02
N ARG A 7 -1.22 -12.19 -5.21
CA ARG A 7 -1.72 -13.20 -4.28
C ARG A 7 -1.15 -12.98 -2.88
N ARG A 8 0.15 -12.63 -2.79
CA ARG A 8 0.80 -12.34 -1.51
C ARG A 8 0.13 -11.16 -0.80
N PHE A 9 -0.20 -10.10 -1.55
CA PHE A 9 -0.90 -8.95 -0.97
C PHE A 9 -2.22 -9.39 -0.32
N TRP A 10 -3.02 -10.16 -1.04
CA TRP A 10 -4.32 -10.61 -0.52
C TRP A 10 -4.18 -11.52 0.69
N LYS A 11 -3.17 -12.38 0.70
CA LYS A 11 -2.90 -13.21 1.87
C LYS A 11 -2.62 -12.35 3.10
N LEU A 12 -1.74 -11.37 2.95
CA LEU A 12 -1.39 -10.46 4.04
C LEU A 12 -2.58 -9.60 4.46
N TYR A 13 -3.37 -9.13 3.49
CA TYR A 13 -4.58 -8.35 3.76
C TYR A 13 -5.55 -9.13 4.64
N HIS A 14 -5.79 -10.39 4.34
CA HIS A 14 -6.73 -11.21 5.11
C HIS A 14 -6.23 -11.56 6.51
N GLU A 15 -4.94 -11.40 6.76
CA GLU A 15 -4.35 -11.58 8.09
C GLU A 15 -4.48 -10.34 8.97
N LEU A 16 -4.87 -9.20 8.41
CA LEU A 16 -5.01 -7.96 9.17
C LEU A 16 -6.27 -7.96 10.03
N PRO A 17 -6.27 -7.20 11.15
CA PRO A 17 -7.51 -6.96 11.89
C PRO A 17 -8.59 -6.40 10.97
N GLU A 18 -9.82 -6.76 11.23
CA GLU A 18 -10.94 -6.38 10.35
C GLU A 18 -11.09 -4.88 10.18
N ASN A 19 -10.89 -4.10 11.26
CA ASN A 19 -10.95 -2.65 11.17
C ASN A 19 -9.86 -2.07 10.26
N ILE A 20 -8.70 -2.72 10.22
CA ILE A 20 -7.60 -2.31 9.35
C ILE A 20 -7.90 -2.68 7.90
N GLN A 21 -8.52 -3.83 7.68
CA GLN A 21 -8.97 -4.19 6.32
C GLN A 21 -9.93 -3.15 5.77
N ARG A 22 -10.89 -2.70 6.56
CA ARG A 22 -11.84 -1.66 6.14
C ARG A 22 -11.13 -0.33 5.87
N LEU A 23 -10.17 0.02 6.71
CA LEU A 23 -9.37 1.24 6.51
C LEU A 23 -8.54 1.16 5.23
N ALA A 24 -7.97 -0.01 4.93
CA ALA A 24 -7.21 -0.22 3.70
C ALA A 24 -8.09 0.00 2.47
N VAL A 25 -9.32 -0.52 2.48
CA VAL A 25 -10.27 -0.31 1.37
C VAL A 25 -10.61 1.17 1.22
N LYS A 26 -10.88 1.85 2.33
CA LYS A 26 -11.18 3.28 2.33
C LYS A 26 -10.02 4.08 1.73
N ASN A 27 -8.81 3.79 2.17
CA ASN A 27 -7.62 4.49 1.68
C ASN A 27 -7.32 4.16 0.22
N TYR A 28 -7.59 2.94 -0.22
CA TYR A 28 -7.46 2.58 -1.62
C TYR A 28 -8.39 3.41 -2.50
N ARG A 29 -9.64 3.57 -2.08
CA ARG A 29 -10.61 4.40 -2.82
C ARG A 29 -10.16 5.85 -2.87
N LEU A 30 -9.67 6.37 -1.76
CA LEU A 30 -9.13 7.72 -1.70
C LEU A 30 -7.94 7.88 -2.65
N TRP A 31 -7.03 6.92 -2.66
CA TRP A 31 -5.89 6.93 -3.56
C TRP A 31 -6.31 6.93 -5.04
N ARG A 32 -7.34 6.19 -5.38
CA ARG A 32 -7.86 6.15 -6.76
C ARG A 32 -8.33 7.52 -7.22
N HIS A 33 -8.88 8.34 -6.33
CA HIS A 33 -9.42 9.65 -6.66
C HIS A 33 -8.43 10.78 -6.41
N THR A 34 -7.65 10.70 -5.36
CA THR A 34 -6.75 11.75 -4.93
C THR A 34 -5.44 11.13 -4.43
N PRO A 35 -4.57 10.65 -5.35
CA PRO A 35 -3.37 9.89 -4.95
C PRO A 35 -2.44 10.64 -4.01
N HIS A 36 -2.38 11.96 -4.12
CA HIS A 36 -1.48 12.77 -3.30
C HIS A 36 -2.17 13.40 -2.10
N HIS A 37 -3.34 12.87 -1.70
CA HIS A 37 -3.98 13.33 -0.47
C HIS A 37 -3.02 13.14 0.71
N PRO A 38 -2.83 14.17 1.57
CA PRO A 38 -1.82 14.12 2.63
C PRO A 38 -1.94 12.92 3.56
N SER A 39 -3.14 12.45 3.85
CA SER A 39 -3.34 11.32 4.76
C SER A 39 -2.76 10.00 4.25
N LEU A 40 -2.51 9.90 2.95
CA LEU A 40 -1.97 8.67 2.35
C LEU A 40 -0.45 8.60 2.41
N ASP A 41 0.22 9.75 2.53
CA ASP A 41 1.68 9.80 2.48
C ASP A 41 2.21 8.94 1.32
N PHE A 42 1.62 9.10 0.14
CA PHE A 42 1.98 8.37 -1.06
C PHE A 42 3.33 8.85 -1.57
N LYS A 43 4.31 7.95 -1.56
CA LYS A 43 5.67 8.35 -1.92
C LYS A 43 6.41 7.24 -2.63
N LYS A 44 7.30 7.64 -3.53
CA LYS A 44 8.24 6.74 -4.17
C LYS A 44 9.36 6.42 -3.19
N LEU A 45 9.77 5.16 -3.14
CA LEU A 45 10.82 4.71 -2.23
C LEU A 45 12.19 4.86 -2.87
N ALA A 46 13.06 5.63 -2.23
CA ALA A 46 14.43 5.84 -2.71
C ALA A 46 15.18 4.50 -2.77
N GLY A 47 15.88 4.26 -3.88
CA GLY A 47 16.67 3.05 -4.04
C GLY A 47 15.87 1.76 -4.25
N GLN A 48 14.54 1.86 -4.39
CA GLN A 48 13.66 0.70 -4.54
C GLN A 48 13.04 0.60 -5.93
N GLY A 49 13.65 1.25 -6.93
CA GLY A 49 13.13 1.23 -8.28
C GLY A 49 11.77 1.92 -8.40
N GLU A 50 10.81 1.24 -8.99
CA GLU A 50 9.47 1.80 -9.22
C GLU A 50 8.49 1.50 -8.08
N ARG A 51 8.99 1.29 -6.88
CA ARG A 51 8.15 0.99 -5.72
C ARG A 51 7.64 2.24 -5.03
N PHE A 52 6.41 2.12 -4.51
CA PHE A 52 5.71 3.19 -3.79
C PHE A 52 5.14 2.62 -2.49
N SER A 53 4.90 3.51 -1.53
CA SER A 53 4.18 3.14 -0.32
C SER A 53 3.03 4.09 -0.08
N ILE A 54 1.98 3.60 0.58
CA ILE A 54 0.92 4.44 1.13
C ILE A 54 0.69 4.08 2.59
N ARG A 55 0.26 5.09 3.34
CA ARG A 55 -0.14 4.91 4.73
C ARG A 55 -1.55 4.32 4.81
N VAL A 56 -1.74 3.36 5.71
CA VAL A 56 -3.05 2.79 6.03
C VAL A 56 -3.27 3.02 7.53
N GLY A 57 -3.83 4.19 7.87
CA GLY A 57 -3.92 4.61 9.27
C GLY A 57 -2.55 4.93 9.85
N ASP A 58 -2.47 5.01 11.18
CA ASP A 58 -1.24 5.43 11.86
C ASP A 58 -0.19 4.32 11.95
N HIS A 59 -0.60 3.05 11.87
CA HIS A 59 0.28 1.93 12.21
C HIS A 59 0.49 0.91 11.10
N TYR A 60 -0.06 1.15 9.90
CA TYR A 60 0.04 0.19 8.79
C TYR A 60 0.45 0.89 7.51
N ARG A 61 1.08 0.13 6.62
CA ARG A 61 1.46 0.63 5.29
C ARG A 61 1.29 -0.45 4.24
N ALA A 62 1.10 -0.02 3.00
CA ALA A 62 1.05 -0.91 1.85
C ALA A 62 2.15 -0.53 0.87
N LEU A 63 2.70 -1.53 0.17
CA LEU A 63 3.69 -1.35 -0.86
C LEU A 63 3.10 -1.72 -2.22
N GLY A 64 3.41 -0.90 -3.20
CA GLY A 64 3.07 -1.17 -4.58
C GLY A 64 4.25 -0.90 -5.49
N GLN A 65 4.10 -1.28 -6.74
CA GLN A 65 5.08 -0.95 -7.77
C GLN A 65 4.36 -0.46 -9.01
N LYS A 66 5.01 0.43 -9.73
CA LYS A 66 4.47 0.90 -10.99
C LYS A 66 4.69 -0.15 -12.07
N ILE A 67 3.65 -0.40 -12.85
CA ILE A 67 3.71 -1.27 -14.03
C ILE A 67 3.37 -0.43 -15.26
N ASN A 68 3.44 -1.03 -16.46
CA ASN A 68 3.31 -0.27 -17.72
C ASN A 68 2.08 0.62 -17.80
N ASP A 69 0.93 0.13 -17.34
CA ASP A 69 -0.34 0.84 -17.48
C ASP A 69 -1.02 1.13 -16.14
N GLY A 70 -0.26 1.09 -15.04
CA GLY A 70 -0.85 1.35 -13.72
C GLY A 70 0.03 0.92 -12.58
N TYR A 71 -0.59 0.30 -11.57
CA TYR A 71 0.06 -0.05 -10.32
C TYR A 71 -0.30 -1.47 -9.90
N GLU A 72 0.63 -2.13 -9.22
CA GLU A 72 0.42 -3.45 -8.64
C GLU A 72 0.79 -3.41 -7.16
N TRP A 73 -0.15 -3.74 -6.30
CA TRP A 73 0.07 -3.79 -4.85
C TRP A 73 0.63 -5.16 -4.48
N VAL A 74 1.76 -5.15 -3.77
CA VAL A 74 2.54 -6.37 -3.54
C VAL A 74 2.66 -6.77 -2.07
N TRP A 75 2.38 -5.83 -1.15
CA TRP A 75 2.55 -6.09 0.28
C TRP A 75 1.70 -5.13 1.11
N ILE A 76 1.23 -5.60 2.25
CA ILE A 76 0.57 -4.77 3.26
C ILE A 76 0.87 -5.35 4.64
N GLY A 77 1.10 -4.49 5.62
CA GLY A 77 1.39 -4.93 6.98
C GLY A 77 1.59 -3.77 7.92
N SER A 78 2.05 -4.06 9.14
CA SER A 78 2.30 -3.05 10.14
C SER A 78 3.48 -2.15 9.74
N HIS A 79 3.50 -0.93 10.31
CA HIS A 79 4.62 -0.02 10.08
C HIS A 79 5.94 -0.61 10.56
N GLU A 80 5.90 -1.37 11.64
CA GLU A 80 7.10 -2.05 12.16
C GLU A 80 7.64 -3.07 11.16
N ASP A 81 6.76 -3.93 10.62
CA ASP A 81 7.16 -4.90 9.61
C ASP A 81 7.62 -4.23 8.31
N TYR A 82 6.98 -3.12 7.95
CA TYR A 82 7.39 -2.30 6.82
C TYR A 82 8.83 -1.81 6.98
N ASN A 83 9.18 -1.32 8.16
CA ASN A 83 10.54 -0.85 8.43
C ASN A 83 11.56 -1.99 8.33
N LYS A 84 11.22 -3.17 8.84
CA LYS A 84 12.10 -4.36 8.72
C LYS A 84 12.28 -4.78 7.28
N LEU A 85 11.22 -4.72 6.49
CA LEU A 85 11.25 -5.11 5.09
C LEU A 85 12.16 -4.22 4.26
N LEU A 86 12.17 -2.93 4.54
CA LEU A 86 12.96 -1.94 3.79
C LEU A 86 14.34 -1.69 4.38
N GLY A 87 14.48 -1.98 5.62
CA GLY A 87 15.67 -1.64 6.36
C GLY A 87 16.75 -2.59 6.37
#